data_327cb3e4da868d5fb586e0aee2e6639b
#
_entry.id   327cb3e4da868d5fb586e0aee2e6639b
#
_cell.length_a   1.000
_cell.length_b   1.000
_cell.length_c   1.000
_cell.angle_alpha   90.00
_cell.angle_beta   90.00
_cell.angle_gamma   90.00
#
_symmetry.space_group_name_H-M   'P 1'
#
loop_
_entity.id
_entity.type
_entity.pdbx_description
1 polymer ?
#
loop_
_entity_poly.entity_id
_entity_poly.type
_entity_poly.pdbx_seq_one_letter_code
_entity_poly.pdbx_strand_id
1 'polypeptide(L)'
;MAPTVWEEYRDVIQWDVIVVGAGPAGSALACRLRPRYRVLLLERRRLSAREQVPAIGESLPGAAQTLLRRFGLFERFLADGHAERTAMVASWDSPAPVWFDPLRDPSGPGWHLDRRRFEDSLRATALDVGAVLQQGCGRLALGRKDGQWQLRSAQLGQGHRAPVLIDASGRSGSMARRLGLARCQDDALICLSIHLPTVAHDQDRCTRLCADVNGWWYSVRLPCGRRVLAFHLDGHDPELSSLRHAAALLAKARSHPLLAEVLPGNAGYGQGAVPVPPVFGRPAGSATLDLVALQAIDGFYAVGDAAIAFDPIASQGLFHALASAEATAQAIDRQFSGLAMPQAATIAELAEVYGRYRSHLHATYAGPRRFWSNPFWARRLAALAS
;
A
#
# COMPACT_ATOMS: atom_id res chain seq x y z
N MET A 1 -34.65 -20.42 19.41
CA MET A 1 -33.23 -20.14 19.12
C MET A 1 -33.14 -19.84 17.63
N ALA A 2 -32.73 -18.63 17.24
CA ALA A 2 -32.48 -18.35 15.84
C ALA A 2 -31.34 -19.27 15.37
N PRO A 3 -31.41 -19.88 14.17
CA PRO A 3 -30.33 -20.69 13.64
C PRO A 3 -29.04 -19.82 13.61
N THR A 4 -27.98 -20.33 14.15
CA THR A 4 -26.69 -19.65 14.05
C THR A 4 -26.34 -19.55 12.56
N VAL A 5 -25.83 -18.40 12.12
CA VAL A 5 -25.43 -18.09 10.70
C VAL A 5 -24.57 -19.22 10.08
N TRP A 6 -24.17 -20.20 10.86
CA TRP A 6 -23.30 -21.32 10.51
C TRP A 6 -24.05 -22.58 10.05
N GLU A 7 -25.36 -22.74 10.29
CA GLU A 7 -26.15 -23.95 9.98
C GLU A 7 -26.76 -23.93 8.58
N GLU A 8 -26.89 -22.78 7.93
CA GLU A 8 -27.62 -22.62 6.67
C GLU A 8 -26.85 -23.05 5.39
N TYR A 9 -25.55 -23.30 5.46
CA TYR A 9 -24.77 -23.64 4.26
C TYR A 9 -24.40 -25.12 4.26
N ARG A 10 -25.03 -25.90 3.38
CA ARG A 10 -24.78 -27.34 3.21
C ARG A 10 -23.39 -27.63 2.59
N ASP A 11 -22.86 -26.70 1.79
CA ASP A 11 -21.58 -26.88 1.08
C ASP A 11 -20.50 -25.94 1.60
N VAL A 12 -19.46 -26.53 2.22
CA VAL A 12 -18.26 -25.83 2.68
C VAL A 12 -17.05 -26.35 1.91
N ILE A 13 -16.41 -25.46 1.13
CA ILE A 13 -15.22 -25.82 0.37
C ILE A 13 -13.98 -25.75 1.26
N GLN A 14 -13.17 -26.80 1.21
CA GLN A 14 -11.90 -26.91 1.93
C GLN A 14 -10.76 -26.29 1.11
N TRP A 15 -9.94 -25.48 1.77
CA TRP A 15 -8.71 -24.89 1.25
C TRP A 15 -7.56 -25.15 2.22
N ASP A 16 -6.31 -24.99 1.77
CA ASP A 16 -5.16 -24.98 2.66
C ASP A 16 -4.94 -23.57 3.23
N VAL A 17 -5.11 -22.54 2.39
CA VAL A 17 -4.95 -21.13 2.77
C VAL A 17 -6.07 -20.28 2.17
N ILE A 18 -6.66 -19.42 3.01
CA ILE A 18 -7.57 -18.37 2.55
C ILE A 18 -6.91 -17.01 2.76
N VAL A 19 -6.84 -16.21 1.71
CA VAL A 19 -6.28 -14.86 1.70
C VAL A 19 -7.40 -13.85 1.47
N VAL A 20 -7.59 -12.90 2.39
CA VAL A 20 -8.60 -11.85 2.28
C VAL A 20 -7.96 -10.56 1.80
N GLY A 21 -8.21 -10.21 0.55
CA GLY A 21 -7.64 -9.08 -0.18
C GLY A 21 -6.76 -9.53 -1.34
N ALA A 22 -7.14 -9.18 -2.59
CA ALA A 22 -6.40 -9.46 -3.82
C ALA A 22 -5.57 -8.24 -4.30
N GLY A 23 -5.08 -7.43 -3.35
CA GLY A 23 -4.10 -6.38 -3.59
C GLY A 23 -2.68 -6.94 -3.73
N PRO A 24 -1.64 -6.06 -3.79
CA PRO A 24 -0.25 -6.49 -4.03
C PRO A 24 0.24 -7.59 -3.08
N ALA A 25 0.02 -7.44 -1.77
CA ALA A 25 0.48 -8.42 -0.79
C ALA A 25 -0.23 -9.78 -0.93
N GLY A 26 -1.56 -9.78 -1.04
CA GLY A 26 -2.33 -11.02 -1.14
C GLY A 26 -2.08 -11.77 -2.44
N SER A 27 -1.97 -11.06 -3.57
CA SER A 27 -1.67 -11.68 -4.87
C SER A 27 -0.25 -12.22 -4.94
N ALA A 28 0.76 -11.48 -4.43
CA ALA A 28 2.14 -11.96 -4.33
C ALA A 28 2.25 -13.21 -3.45
N LEU A 29 1.55 -13.21 -2.29
CA LEU A 29 1.50 -14.38 -1.41
C LEU A 29 0.89 -15.60 -2.12
N ALA A 30 -0.20 -15.40 -2.86
CA ALA A 30 -0.82 -16.47 -3.64
C ALA A 30 0.11 -17.04 -4.71
N CYS A 31 0.84 -16.18 -5.45
CA CYS A 31 1.88 -16.62 -6.40
C CYS A 31 2.91 -17.52 -5.71
N ARG A 32 3.34 -17.16 -4.51
CA ARG A 32 4.41 -17.86 -3.80
C ARG A 32 3.96 -19.19 -3.18
N LEU A 33 2.72 -19.27 -2.72
CA LEU A 33 2.15 -20.47 -2.10
C LEU A 33 1.76 -21.54 -3.12
N ARG A 34 1.41 -21.15 -4.33
CA ARG A 34 1.13 -22.11 -5.42
C ARG A 34 2.44 -22.56 -6.10
N PRO A 35 2.50 -23.78 -6.64
CA PRO A 35 1.45 -24.81 -6.72
C PRO A 35 1.32 -25.72 -5.49
N ARG A 36 2.03 -25.48 -4.38
CA ARG A 36 2.08 -26.40 -3.22
C ARG A 36 0.74 -26.53 -2.49
N TYR A 37 -0.02 -25.44 -2.38
CA TYR A 37 -1.23 -25.35 -1.56
C TYR A 37 -2.45 -24.95 -2.39
N ARG A 38 -3.64 -25.34 -1.93
CA ARG A 38 -4.91 -24.87 -2.47
C ARG A 38 -5.21 -23.49 -1.86
N VAL A 39 -5.04 -22.44 -2.66
CA VAL A 39 -5.17 -21.04 -2.21
C VAL A 39 -6.44 -20.41 -2.76
N LEU A 40 -7.26 -19.84 -1.87
CA LEU A 40 -8.39 -19.00 -2.19
C LEU A 40 -8.05 -17.53 -1.90
N LEU A 41 -8.18 -16.66 -2.91
CA LEU A 41 -8.17 -15.21 -2.78
C LEU A 41 -9.61 -14.71 -2.73
N LEU A 42 -9.96 -13.96 -1.69
CA LEU A 42 -11.27 -13.30 -1.53
C LEU A 42 -11.10 -11.79 -1.68
N GLU A 43 -11.75 -11.20 -2.69
CA GLU A 43 -11.73 -9.75 -2.87
C GLU A 43 -13.13 -9.16 -2.66
N ARG A 44 -13.20 -8.16 -1.78
CA ARG A 44 -14.48 -7.54 -1.39
C ARG A 44 -15.18 -6.87 -2.54
N ARG A 45 -14.43 -6.20 -3.41
CA ARG A 45 -14.97 -5.43 -4.55
C ARG A 45 -14.91 -6.26 -5.83
N ARG A 46 -15.74 -5.91 -6.79
CA ARG A 46 -15.54 -6.37 -8.17
C ARG A 46 -14.46 -5.52 -8.81
N LEU A 47 -13.46 -6.17 -9.37
CA LEU A 47 -12.32 -5.52 -10.04
C LEU A 47 -12.71 -5.13 -11.47
N SER A 48 -13.75 -4.30 -11.63
CA SER A 48 -14.16 -3.82 -12.94
C SER A 48 -13.36 -2.59 -13.38
N ALA A 49 -13.21 -2.41 -14.69
CA ALA A 49 -12.41 -1.33 -15.26
C ALA A 49 -12.97 0.09 -15.00
N ARG A 50 -14.23 0.22 -14.62
CA ARG A 50 -14.95 1.51 -14.58
C ARG A 50 -14.95 2.24 -13.24
N GLU A 51 -14.63 1.58 -12.13
CA GLU A 51 -14.84 2.13 -10.78
C GLU A 51 -13.57 2.42 -9.99
N GLN A 52 -12.39 2.41 -10.61
CA GLN A 52 -11.15 2.53 -9.86
C GLN A 52 -10.76 3.99 -9.65
N VAL A 53 -10.96 4.46 -8.42
CA VAL A 53 -10.25 5.64 -7.93
C VAL A 53 -8.75 5.41 -8.11
N PRO A 54 -8.01 6.30 -8.78
CA PRO A 54 -6.59 6.13 -9.03
C PRO A 54 -5.84 5.75 -7.76
N ALA A 55 -5.08 4.66 -7.79
CA ALA A 55 -4.21 4.28 -6.70
C ALA A 55 -3.00 5.22 -6.67
N ILE A 56 -2.49 5.49 -5.48
CA ILE A 56 -1.22 6.16 -5.23
C ILE A 56 -0.23 5.18 -4.62
N GLY A 57 1.05 5.53 -4.62
CA GLY A 57 2.14 4.63 -4.23
C GLY A 57 2.74 3.97 -5.46
N GLU A 58 3.29 4.78 -6.34
CA GLU A 58 3.77 4.38 -7.67
C GLU A 58 5.24 3.97 -7.66
N SER A 59 5.98 4.23 -6.57
CA SER A 59 7.41 3.92 -6.49
C SER A 59 7.65 2.50 -6.02
N LEU A 60 8.52 1.79 -6.74
CA LEU A 60 9.04 0.47 -6.37
C LEU A 60 10.58 0.51 -6.42
N PRO A 61 11.31 0.19 -5.33
CA PRO A 61 12.76 0.22 -5.31
C PRO A 61 13.37 -0.93 -6.14
N GLY A 62 14.62 -0.76 -6.58
CA GLY A 62 15.35 -1.76 -7.35
C GLY A 62 15.47 -3.11 -6.65
N ALA A 63 15.59 -3.12 -5.34
CA ALA A 63 15.62 -4.33 -4.51
C ALA A 63 14.41 -5.26 -4.69
N ALA A 64 13.26 -4.73 -5.16
CA ALA A 64 12.07 -5.54 -5.43
C ALA A 64 12.26 -6.57 -6.55
N GLN A 65 13.26 -6.42 -7.42
CA GLN A 65 13.56 -7.38 -8.49
C GLN A 65 13.69 -8.81 -7.98
N THR A 66 14.39 -8.99 -6.86
CA THR A 66 14.58 -10.31 -6.26
C THR A 66 13.26 -10.96 -5.86
N LEU A 67 12.35 -10.17 -5.28
CA LEU A 67 11.01 -10.64 -4.91
C LEU A 67 10.16 -10.95 -6.14
N LEU A 68 10.19 -10.07 -7.14
CA LEU A 68 9.43 -10.27 -8.39
C LEU A 68 9.87 -11.56 -9.11
N ARG A 69 11.18 -11.88 -9.11
CA ARG A 69 11.68 -13.17 -9.65
C ARG A 69 11.19 -14.36 -8.85
N ARG A 70 11.21 -14.28 -7.52
CA ARG A 70 10.70 -15.35 -6.65
C ARG A 70 9.21 -15.64 -6.85
N PHE A 71 8.44 -14.62 -7.21
CA PHE A 71 7.00 -14.76 -7.51
C PHE A 71 6.72 -15.18 -8.96
N GLY A 72 7.75 -15.33 -9.80
CA GLY A 72 7.58 -15.62 -11.25
C GLY A 72 6.98 -14.44 -12.03
N LEU A 73 7.07 -13.23 -11.50
CA LEU A 73 6.44 -12.02 -12.08
C LEU A 73 7.41 -11.16 -12.90
N PHE A 74 8.72 -11.32 -12.75
CA PHE A 74 9.70 -10.34 -13.21
C PHE A 74 9.64 -10.09 -14.72
N GLU A 75 9.52 -11.13 -15.56
CA GLU A 75 9.45 -10.98 -17.02
C GLU A 75 8.15 -10.25 -17.46
N ARG A 76 7.02 -10.59 -16.82
CA ARG A 76 5.76 -9.87 -17.04
C ARG A 76 5.85 -8.41 -16.62
N PHE A 77 6.50 -8.15 -15.47
CA PHE A 77 6.75 -6.81 -14.97
C PHE A 77 7.56 -5.95 -15.96
N LEU A 78 8.60 -6.53 -16.57
CA LEU A 78 9.37 -5.83 -17.61
C LEU A 78 8.51 -5.54 -18.86
N ALA A 79 7.70 -6.51 -19.26
CA ALA A 79 6.78 -6.36 -20.40
C ALA A 79 5.66 -5.34 -20.15
N ASP A 80 5.31 -5.07 -18.89
CA ASP A 80 4.28 -4.10 -18.51
C ASP A 80 4.70 -2.63 -18.78
N GLY A 81 5.99 -2.38 -19.06
CA GLY A 81 6.47 -1.05 -19.46
C GLY A 81 6.42 -0.01 -18.34
N HIS A 82 6.70 -0.42 -17.11
CA HIS A 82 6.90 0.50 -15.99
C HIS A 82 8.12 1.40 -16.26
N ALA A 83 8.07 2.66 -15.82
CA ALA A 83 9.14 3.62 -16.10
C ALA A 83 10.26 3.51 -15.07
N GLU A 84 11.50 3.31 -15.50
CA GLU A 84 12.65 3.44 -14.61
C GLU A 84 12.74 4.87 -14.07
N ARG A 85 13.02 4.98 -12.78
CA ARG A 85 13.24 6.25 -12.09
C ARG A 85 14.62 6.78 -12.42
N THR A 86 14.70 7.99 -12.98
CA THR A 86 15.99 8.60 -13.36
C THR A 86 16.70 9.29 -12.21
N ALA A 87 15.95 9.86 -11.27
CA ALA A 87 16.50 10.52 -10.08
C ALA A 87 15.40 10.74 -9.03
N MET A 88 15.80 11.15 -7.84
CA MET A 88 14.96 11.85 -6.90
C MET A 88 15.51 13.26 -6.69
N VAL A 89 14.65 14.26 -6.69
CA VAL A 89 15.01 15.63 -6.37
C VAL A 89 14.13 16.12 -5.22
N ALA A 90 14.76 16.67 -4.20
CA ALA A 90 14.07 17.09 -3.00
C ALA A 90 14.46 18.52 -2.57
N SER A 91 13.46 19.33 -2.26
CA SER A 91 13.59 20.57 -1.53
C SER A 91 13.09 20.31 -0.10
N TRP A 92 13.93 19.65 0.70
CA TRP A 92 13.55 19.09 2.01
C TRP A 92 14.15 19.89 3.16
N ASP A 93 15.41 19.66 3.50
CA ASP A 93 16.11 20.36 4.59
C ASP A 93 16.39 21.82 4.24
N SER A 94 16.67 22.07 2.96
CA SER A 94 16.92 23.37 2.36
C SER A 94 15.85 23.69 1.31
N PRO A 95 15.55 24.98 1.05
CA PRO A 95 14.78 25.38 -0.14
C PRO A 95 15.47 25.01 -1.45
N ALA A 96 16.81 24.95 -1.46
CA ALA A 96 17.58 24.56 -2.64
C ALA A 96 17.36 23.08 -2.96
N PRO A 97 17.13 22.70 -4.23
CA PRO A 97 16.95 21.31 -4.63
C PRO A 97 18.23 20.49 -4.44
N VAL A 98 18.08 19.31 -3.85
CA VAL A 98 19.13 18.29 -3.73
C VAL A 98 18.78 17.10 -4.61
N TRP A 99 19.72 16.67 -5.43
CA TRP A 99 19.55 15.56 -6.37
C TRP A 99 20.16 14.28 -5.80
N PHE A 100 19.39 13.21 -5.86
CA PHE A 100 19.79 11.86 -5.45
C PHE A 100 19.86 10.99 -6.70
N ASP A 101 21.08 10.56 -7.01
CA ASP A 101 21.36 9.69 -8.15
C ASP A 101 21.01 8.23 -7.79
N PRO A 102 20.05 7.59 -8.49
CA PRO A 102 19.68 6.20 -8.24
C PRO A 102 20.78 5.20 -8.61
N LEU A 103 21.78 5.59 -9.40
CA LEU A 103 22.94 4.73 -9.72
C LEU A 103 23.81 4.45 -8.47
N ARG A 104 23.64 5.21 -7.39
CA ARG A 104 24.26 4.94 -6.10
C ARG A 104 23.57 3.84 -5.29
N ASP A 105 22.35 3.44 -5.68
CA ASP A 105 21.67 2.31 -5.07
C ASP A 105 22.20 1.01 -5.70
N PRO A 106 22.86 0.12 -4.93
CA PRO A 106 23.39 -1.13 -5.46
C PRO A 106 22.30 -2.06 -6.02
N SER A 107 21.05 -1.83 -5.66
CA SER A 107 19.88 -2.57 -6.17
C SER A 107 19.32 -2.02 -7.48
N GLY A 108 19.89 -0.92 -7.99
CA GLY A 108 19.43 -0.24 -9.21
C GLY A 108 18.36 0.83 -8.98
N PRO A 109 17.95 1.52 -10.04
CA PRO A 109 17.18 2.76 -9.95
C PRO A 109 15.75 2.61 -9.42
N GLY A 110 15.16 1.43 -9.51
CA GLY A 110 13.75 1.23 -9.21
C GLY A 110 12.83 1.82 -10.29
N TRP A 111 11.53 1.82 -10.03
CA TRP A 111 10.53 2.16 -11.04
C TRP A 111 9.42 3.06 -10.50
N HIS A 112 8.84 3.85 -11.41
CA HIS A 112 7.49 4.41 -11.29
C HIS A 112 6.51 3.49 -12.02
N LEU A 113 5.51 3.03 -11.30
CA LEU A 113 4.59 2.00 -11.78
C LEU A 113 3.33 2.61 -12.41
N ASP A 114 2.81 1.96 -13.44
CA ASP A 114 1.38 1.91 -13.64
C ASP A 114 0.80 0.95 -12.59
N ARG A 115 0.25 1.52 -11.51
CA ARG A 115 -0.26 0.74 -10.35
C ARG A 115 -1.32 -0.26 -10.73
N ARG A 116 -2.20 0.12 -11.63
CA ARG A 116 -3.26 -0.78 -12.07
C ARG A 116 -2.69 -1.97 -12.82
N ARG A 117 -1.83 -1.72 -13.80
CA ARG A 117 -1.19 -2.77 -14.59
C ARG A 117 -0.38 -3.70 -13.70
N PHE A 118 0.39 -3.16 -12.76
CA PHE A 118 1.15 -3.94 -11.80
C PHE A 118 0.25 -4.87 -10.95
N GLU A 119 -0.86 -4.34 -10.42
CA GLU A 119 -1.79 -5.14 -9.62
C GLU A 119 -2.54 -6.18 -10.46
N ASP A 120 -2.91 -5.84 -11.70
CA ASP A 120 -3.54 -6.78 -12.63
C ASP A 120 -2.57 -7.92 -13.01
N SER A 121 -1.30 -7.61 -13.24
CA SER A 121 -0.25 -8.59 -13.54
C SER A 121 0.02 -9.53 -12.36
N LEU A 122 0.06 -9.01 -11.12
CA LEU A 122 0.15 -9.82 -9.91
C LEU A 122 -1.01 -10.81 -9.79
N ARG A 123 -2.25 -10.33 -9.96
CA ARG A 123 -3.45 -11.18 -9.91
C ARG A 123 -3.46 -12.22 -11.01
N ALA A 124 -3.14 -11.81 -12.24
CA ALA A 124 -3.07 -12.73 -13.37
C ALA A 124 -2.05 -13.84 -13.12
N THR A 125 -0.85 -13.50 -12.63
CA THR A 125 0.17 -14.49 -12.28
C THR A 125 -0.31 -15.44 -11.18
N ALA A 126 -1.00 -14.95 -10.15
CA ALA A 126 -1.58 -15.81 -9.12
C ALA A 126 -2.61 -16.80 -9.67
N LEU A 127 -3.44 -16.36 -10.62
CA LEU A 127 -4.41 -17.22 -11.31
C LEU A 127 -3.72 -18.24 -12.23
N ASP A 128 -2.72 -17.82 -12.99
CA ASP A 128 -1.97 -18.65 -13.92
C ASP A 128 -1.28 -19.84 -13.18
N VAL A 129 -0.81 -19.61 -11.95
CA VAL A 129 -0.26 -20.67 -11.10
C VAL A 129 -1.34 -21.48 -10.36
N GLY A 130 -2.61 -21.17 -10.55
CA GLY A 130 -3.77 -21.97 -10.10
C GLY A 130 -4.39 -21.50 -8.77
N ALA A 131 -4.16 -20.28 -8.30
CA ALA A 131 -4.95 -19.71 -7.22
C ALA A 131 -6.39 -19.46 -7.69
N VAL A 132 -7.36 -19.57 -6.79
CA VAL A 132 -8.76 -19.26 -7.09
C VAL A 132 -9.10 -17.89 -6.55
N LEU A 133 -9.63 -17.01 -7.40
CA LEU A 133 -10.06 -15.66 -7.02
C LEU A 133 -11.58 -15.55 -7.05
N GLN A 134 -12.17 -15.17 -5.92
CA GLN A 134 -13.57 -14.78 -5.83
C GLN A 134 -13.68 -13.30 -5.52
N GLN A 135 -14.37 -12.57 -6.39
CA GLN A 135 -14.54 -11.12 -6.32
C GLN A 135 -15.97 -10.75 -5.92
N GLY A 136 -16.14 -9.53 -5.39
CA GLY A 136 -17.45 -9.06 -4.99
C GLY A 136 -17.98 -9.75 -3.75
N CYS A 137 -17.08 -10.28 -2.91
CA CYS A 137 -17.46 -11.04 -1.71
C CYS A 137 -18.23 -10.21 -0.66
N GLY A 138 -18.20 -8.87 -0.77
CA GLY A 138 -18.84 -7.99 0.19
C GLY A 138 -18.28 -8.15 1.61
N ARG A 139 -19.21 -8.20 2.59
CA ARG A 139 -18.84 -8.35 4.00
C ARG A 139 -18.72 -9.83 4.36
N LEU A 140 -17.53 -10.25 4.78
CA LEU A 140 -17.28 -11.62 5.21
C LEU A 140 -17.66 -11.82 6.69
N ALA A 141 -18.38 -12.87 7.02
CA ALA A 141 -18.49 -13.40 8.37
C ALA A 141 -17.29 -14.31 8.64
N LEU A 142 -16.72 -14.20 9.85
CA LEU A 142 -15.55 -14.96 10.28
C LEU A 142 -15.91 -15.80 11.50
N GLY A 143 -15.51 -17.08 11.49
CA GLY A 143 -15.61 -17.99 12.62
C GLY A 143 -14.43 -18.95 12.65
N ARG A 144 -14.34 -19.73 13.74
CA ARG A 144 -13.36 -20.82 13.90
C ARG A 144 -14.05 -22.04 14.51
N LYS A 145 -13.86 -23.18 13.89
CA LYS A 145 -14.39 -24.47 14.38
C LYS A 145 -13.39 -25.58 14.06
N ASP A 146 -13.14 -26.47 15.02
CA ASP A 146 -12.25 -27.62 14.88
C ASP A 146 -10.84 -27.24 14.34
N GLY A 147 -10.27 -26.16 14.85
CA GLY A 147 -8.98 -25.63 14.41
C GLY A 147 -8.99 -24.92 13.05
N GLN A 148 -10.11 -24.90 12.33
CA GLN A 148 -10.26 -24.35 11.00
C GLN A 148 -10.92 -22.97 11.03
N TRP A 149 -10.37 -22.02 10.28
CA TRP A 149 -11.03 -20.76 9.97
C TRP A 149 -12.19 -20.99 9.04
N GLN A 150 -13.31 -20.34 9.29
CA GLN A 150 -14.51 -20.39 8.44
C GLN A 150 -14.89 -18.99 7.98
N LEU A 151 -15.08 -18.83 6.68
CA LEU A 151 -15.50 -17.58 6.07
C LEU A 151 -16.77 -17.78 5.25
N ARG A 152 -17.69 -16.82 5.35
CA ARG A 152 -18.96 -16.80 4.64
C ARG A 152 -19.35 -15.39 4.26
N SER A 153 -20.11 -15.26 3.19
CA SER A 153 -20.81 -14.04 2.85
C SER A 153 -22.07 -14.36 2.05
N ALA A 154 -23.08 -13.49 2.13
CA ALA A 154 -24.31 -13.63 1.35
C ALA A 154 -24.06 -13.64 -0.17
N GLN A 155 -22.95 -13.03 -0.62
CA GLN A 155 -22.59 -12.93 -2.03
C GLN A 155 -21.85 -14.17 -2.57
N LEU A 156 -21.29 -15.01 -1.69
CA LEU A 156 -20.49 -16.17 -2.10
C LEU A 156 -21.32 -17.43 -2.33
N GLY A 157 -22.56 -17.50 -1.80
CA GLY A 157 -23.44 -18.64 -1.94
C GLY A 157 -22.99 -19.94 -1.26
N GLN A 158 -21.75 -20.00 -0.80
CA GLN A 158 -21.11 -21.15 -0.15
C GLN A 158 -20.12 -20.72 0.94
N GLY A 159 -19.83 -21.62 1.88
CA GLY A 159 -18.82 -21.38 2.91
C GLY A 159 -17.43 -21.85 2.46
N HIS A 160 -16.41 -21.27 3.06
CA HIS A 160 -15.01 -21.65 2.87
C HIS A 160 -14.34 -21.92 4.21
N ARG A 161 -13.48 -22.94 4.27
CA ARG A 161 -12.67 -23.23 5.46
C ARG A 161 -11.23 -23.53 5.12
N ALA A 162 -10.32 -23.17 6.03
CA ALA A 162 -8.89 -23.46 5.93
C ALA A 162 -8.21 -23.44 7.30
N PRO A 163 -7.12 -24.19 7.51
CA PRO A 163 -6.29 -24.07 8.71
C PRO A 163 -5.56 -22.73 8.80
N VAL A 164 -5.31 -22.07 7.67
CA VAL A 164 -4.57 -20.81 7.60
C VAL A 164 -5.42 -19.71 6.98
N LEU A 165 -5.52 -18.58 7.69
CA LEU A 165 -6.21 -17.37 7.25
C LEU A 165 -5.23 -16.19 7.21
N ILE A 166 -5.23 -15.47 6.09
CA ILE A 166 -4.37 -14.29 5.88
C ILE A 166 -5.21 -13.04 5.74
N ASP A 167 -4.94 -12.03 6.54
CA ASP A 167 -5.45 -10.67 6.32
C ASP A 167 -4.49 -9.90 5.40
N ALA A 168 -4.88 -9.73 4.15
CA ALA A 168 -4.23 -8.91 3.13
C ALA A 168 -5.12 -7.73 2.71
N SER A 169 -6.06 -7.32 3.56
CA SER A 169 -7.09 -6.31 3.25
C SER A 169 -6.56 -4.85 3.32
N GLY A 170 -5.25 -4.68 3.35
CA GLY A 170 -4.60 -3.38 3.38
C GLY A 170 -4.88 -2.61 4.66
N ARG A 171 -4.87 -1.28 4.60
CA ARG A 171 -5.07 -0.40 5.77
C ARG A 171 -6.36 -0.67 6.54
N SER A 172 -7.32 -1.37 5.95
CA SER A 172 -8.57 -1.71 6.64
C SER A 172 -8.39 -2.76 7.74
N GLY A 173 -7.41 -3.67 7.64
CA GLY A 173 -7.19 -4.75 8.58
C GLY A 173 -8.47 -5.51 8.91
N SER A 174 -9.25 -5.89 7.88
CA SER A 174 -10.65 -6.25 8.07
C SER A 174 -10.86 -7.54 8.86
N MET A 175 -9.96 -8.49 8.74
CA MET A 175 -10.01 -9.75 9.51
C MET A 175 -9.44 -9.56 10.90
N ALA A 176 -8.31 -8.85 11.02
CA ALA A 176 -7.69 -8.51 12.31
C ALA A 176 -8.68 -7.78 13.23
N ARG A 177 -9.40 -6.78 12.71
CA ARG A 177 -10.45 -6.07 13.48
C ARG A 177 -11.60 -6.97 13.93
N ARG A 178 -11.97 -7.98 13.13
CA ARG A 178 -13.01 -8.95 13.51
C ARG A 178 -12.56 -9.86 14.62
N LEU A 179 -11.26 -10.10 14.72
CA LEU A 179 -10.64 -10.86 15.79
C LEU A 179 -10.36 -10.01 17.04
N GLY A 180 -10.74 -8.72 17.01
CA GLY A 180 -10.54 -7.82 18.14
C GLY A 180 -9.10 -7.32 18.28
N LEU A 181 -8.24 -7.55 17.27
CA LEU A 181 -6.87 -7.06 17.30
C LEU A 181 -6.83 -5.54 17.19
N ALA A 182 -6.17 -4.91 18.15
CA ALA A 182 -5.95 -3.47 18.14
C ALA A 182 -5.00 -3.06 17.02
N ARG A 183 -5.19 -1.85 16.52
CA ARG A 183 -4.30 -1.21 15.56
C ARG A 183 -3.86 0.13 16.11
N CYS A 184 -2.55 0.26 16.40
CA CYS A 184 -1.94 1.51 16.80
C CYS A 184 -1.74 2.38 15.56
N GLN A 185 -2.27 3.60 15.61
CA GLN A 185 -2.08 4.61 14.57
C GLN A 185 -1.16 5.69 15.12
N ASP A 186 -0.06 5.97 14.42
CA ASP A 186 0.95 6.90 14.90
C ASP A 186 0.55 8.37 14.71
N ASP A 187 -0.18 8.65 13.61
CA ASP A 187 -0.64 10.00 13.28
C ASP A 187 -1.91 10.03 12.42
N ALA A 188 -2.46 11.22 12.22
CA ALA A 188 -3.66 11.46 11.41
C ALA A 188 -3.31 12.02 10.02
N LEU A 189 -2.21 11.59 9.40
CA LEU A 189 -1.80 12.04 8.08
C LEU A 189 -2.85 11.72 7.01
N ILE A 190 -3.20 12.73 6.21
CA ILE A 190 -4.06 12.63 5.04
C ILE A 190 -3.22 12.92 3.80
N CYS A 191 -3.39 12.11 2.77
CA CYS A 191 -2.88 12.38 1.44
C CYS A 191 -4.00 12.90 0.54
N LEU A 192 -3.84 14.12 0.03
CA LEU A 192 -4.66 14.68 -1.05
C LEU A 192 -3.92 14.47 -2.36
N SER A 193 -4.52 13.80 -3.32
CA SER A 193 -3.88 13.50 -4.60
C SER A 193 -4.75 13.86 -5.81
N ILE A 194 -4.11 14.30 -6.87
CA ILE A 194 -4.72 14.61 -8.17
C ILE A 194 -3.86 14.02 -9.29
N HIS A 195 -4.51 13.47 -10.32
CA HIS A 195 -3.86 12.93 -11.50
C HIS A 195 -4.04 13.90 -12.67
N LEU A 196 -2.97 14.58 -13.03
CA LEU A 196 -2.95 15.60 -14.05
C LEU A 196 -2.54 15.03 -15.41
N PRO A 197 -3.04 15.53 -16.55
CA PRO A 197 -2.37 15.32 -17.82
C PRO A 197 -0.98 15.95 -17.75
N THR A 198 0.00 15.31 -18.37
CA THR A 198 1.34 15.90 -18.48
C THR A 198 1.33 17.07 -19.46
N VAL A 199 2.23 18.04 -19.23
CA VAL A 199 2.50 19.08 -20.22
C VAL A 199 3.16 18.49 -21.47
N ALA A 200 2.98 19.11 -22.60
CA ALA A 200 3.68 18.73 -23.82
C ALA A 200 5.20 18.70 -23.55
N HIS A 201 5.85 17.64 -23.99
CA HIS A 201 7.30 17.41 -23.80
C HIS A 201 7.77 17.08 -22.36
N ASP A 202 6.87 16.84 -21.40
CA ASP A 202 7.28 16.36 -20.08
C ASP A 202 7.91 14.96 -20.17
N GLN A 203 9.24 14.91 -20.12
CA GLN A 203 10.05 13.68 -20.09
C GLN A 203 10.61 13.38 -18.69
N ASP A 204 10.18 14.14 -17.69
CA ASP A 204 10.68 14.02 -16.33
C ASP A 204 10.27 12.69 -15.69
N ARG A 205 11.25 11.84 -15.40
CA ARG A 205 11.09 10.58 -14.65
C ARG A 205 11.60 10.67 -13.23
N CYS A 206 11.77 11.89 -12.71
CA CYS A 206 12.22 12.09 -11.34
C CYS A 206 11.06 11.97 -10.36
N THR A 207 11.35 11.47 -9.17
CA THR A 207 10.52 11.71 -8.01
C THR A 207 10.82 13.10 -7.46
N ARG A 208 9.80 13.94 -7.28
CA ARG A 208 9.94 15.30 -6.71
C ARG A 208 9.30 15.33 -5.33
N LEU A 209 10.08 15.79 -4.34
CA LEU A 209 9.66 15.96 -2.96
C LEU A 209 9.90 17.39 -2.50
N CYS A 210 8.92 18.00 -1.84
CA CYS A 210 9.06 19.33 -1.27
C CYS A 210 8.46 19.36 0.13
N ALA A 211 9.23 19.83 1.13
CA ALA A 211 8.67 20.18 2.43
C ALA A 211 7.92 21.53 2.34
N ASP A 212 6.75 21.60 2.97
CA ASP A 212 5.89 22.78 3.06
C ASP A 212 5.65 23.12 4.54
N VAL A 213 5.12 24.30 4.81
CA VAL A 213 4.86 24.78 6.17
C VAL A 213 3.97 23.86 6.99
N ASN A 214 2.96 23.23 6.38
CA ASN A 214 1.99 22.38 7.03
C ASN A 214 1.90 20.96 6.43
N GLY A 215 2.98 20.51 5.76
CA GLY A 215 2.97 19.22 5.11
C GLY A 215 4.12 19.02 4.14
N TRP A 216 3.92 18.11 3.19
CA TRP A 216 4.90 17.84 2.15
C TRP A 216 4.27 17.35 0.86
N TRP A 217 4.94 17.65 -0.24
CA TRP A 217 4.54 17.35 -1.61
C TRP A 217 5.31 16.17 -2.18
N TYR A 218 4.60 15.41 -2.99
CA TYR A 218 5.15 14.36 -3.83
C TYR A 218 4.63 14.54 -5.25
N SER A 219 5.50 14.42 -6.24
CA SER A 219 5.09 14.41 -7.65
C SER A 219 5.94 13.47 -8.48
N VAL A 220 5.27 12.69 -9.34
CA VAL A 220 5.89 11.79 -10.32
C VAL A 220 5.09 11.78 -11.62
N ARG A 221 5.78 11.59 -12.73
CA ARG A 221 5.16 11.24 -14.02
C ARG A 221 5.00 9.74 -14.13
N LEU A 222 3.79 9.30 -14.47
CA LEU A 222 3.45 7.89 -14.62
C LEU A 222 3.74 7.39 -16.05
N PRO A 223 3.95 6.06 -16.24
CA PRO A 223 4.12 5.46 -17.57
C PRO A 223 2.98 5.77 -18.54
N CYS A 224 1.75 5.89 -18.02
CA CYS A 224 0.56 6.22 -18.81
C CYS A 224 0.49 7.69 -19.29
N GLY A 225 1.54 8.48 -19.10
CA GLY A 225 1.58 9.88 -19.52
C GLY A 225 0.77 10.84 -18.64
N ARG A 226 0.42 10.45 -17.42
CA ARG A 226 -0.19 11.32 -16.39
C ARG A 226 0.82 11.67 -15.33
N ARG A 227 0.64 12.80 -14.65
CA ARG A 227 1.43 13.19 -13.49
C ARG A 227 0.60 13.10 -12.22
N VAL A 228 1.11 12.41 -11.22
CA VAL A 228 0.57 12.46 -9.86
C VAL A 228 1.14 13.67 -9.16
N LEU A 229 0.28 14.42 -8.50
CA LEU A 229 0.64 15.42 -7.52
C LEU A 229 -0.10 15.07 -6.23
N ALA A 230 0.63 14.92 -5.14
CA ALA A 230 0.07 14.60 -3.84
C ALA A 230 0.59 15.54 -2.75
N PHE A 231 -0.30 16.01 -1.90
CA PHE A 231 0.01 16.78 -0.70
C PHE A 231 -0.37 15.98 0.55
N HIS A 232 0.56 15.90 1.47
CA HIS A 232 0.40 15.19 2.73
C HIS A 232 0.35 16.20 3.87
N LEU A 233 -0.76 16.22 4.59
CA LEU A 233 -1.03 17.15 5.69
C LEU A 233 -1.80 16.43 6.81
N ASP A 234 -1.95 17.07 7.95
CA ASP A 234 -2.73 16.50 9.05
C ASP A 234 -4.23 16.52 8.78
N GLY A 235 -4.95 15.51 9.27
CA GLY A 235 -6.40 15.42 9.17
C GLY A 235 -7.16 16.55 9.90
N HIS A 236 -6.48 17.28 10.77
CA HIS A 236 -7.00 18.42 11.53
C HIS A 236 -6.48 19.77 11.00
N ASP A 237 -5.77 19.78 9.87
CA ASP A 237 -5.26 20.99 9.28
C ASP A 237 -6.40 21.89 8.78
N PRO A 238 -6.42 23.21 9.11
CA PRO A 238 -7.48 24.12 8.67
C PRO A 238 -7.58 24.26 7.16
N GLU A 239 -6.49 24.05 6.42
CA GLU A 239 -6.49 24.12 4.94
C GLU A 239 -7.05 22.85 4.28
N LEU A 240 -7.24 21.76 5.02
CA LEU A 240 -7.68 20.47 4.45
C LEU A 240 -8.95 20.60 3.61
N SER A 241 -9.92 21.39 4.07
CA SER A 241 -11.19 21.57 3.36
C SER A 241 -11.00 22.29 2.03
N SER A 242 -10.25 23.39 2.02
CA SER A 242 -9.98 24.17 0.81
C SER A 242 -9.12 23.40 -0.19
N LEU A 243 -8.12 22.66 0.28
CA LEU A 243 -7.21 21.89 -0.56
C LEU A 243 -7.86 20.63 -1.20
N ARG A 244 -9.07 20.27 -0.81
CA ARG A 244 -9.88 19.29 -1.56
C ARG A 244 -10.38 19.81 -2.91
N HIS A 245 -10.25 21.11 -3.16
CA HIS A 245 -10.54 21.73 -4.44
C HIS A 245 -9.25 21.84 -5.28
N ALA A 246 -9.31 21.31 -6.50
CA ALA A 246 -8.13 21.23 -7.37
C ALA A 246 -7.47 22.60 -7.63
N ALA A 247 -8.25 23.68 -7.77
CA ALA A 247 -7.72 25.02 -7.98
C ALA A 247 -6.83 25.48 -6.81
N ALA A 248 -7.29 25.29 -5.57
CA ALA A 248 -6.52 25.63 -4.37
C ALA A 248 -5.27 24.75 -4.22
N LEU A 249 -5.42 23.44 -4.42
CA LEU A 249 -4.29 22.50 -4.36
C LEU A 249 -3.20 22.85 -5.38
N LEU A 250 -3.59 23.14 -6.63
CA LEU A 250 -2.67 23.53 -7.71
C LEU A 250 -2.03 24.90 -7.47
N ALA A 251 -2.79 25.87 -6.96
CA ALA A 251 -2.26 27.19 -6.62
C ALA A 251 -1.17 27.07 -5.54
N LYS A 252 -1.42 26.30 -4.48
CA LYS A 252 -0.44 26.02 -3.42
C LYS A 252 0.79 25.30 -3.97
N ALA A 253 0.62 24.28 -4.81
CA ALA A 253 1.74 23.53 -5.40
C ALA A 253 2.64 24.42 -6.28
N ARG A 254 2.06 25.35 -7.06
CA ARG A 254 2.82 26.27 -7.93
C ARG A 254 3.66 27.27 -7.18
N SER A 255 3.41 27.50 -5.89
CA SER A 255 4.30 28.33 -5.06
C SER A 255 5.67 27.71 -4.81
N HIS A 256 5.82 26.38 -5.07
CA HIS A 256 7.07 25.67 -4.98
C HIS A 256 7.76 25.61 -6.36
N PRO A 257 8.93 26.25 -6.54
CA PRO A 257 9.62 26.27 -7.84
C PRO A 257 9.82 24.88 -8.44
N LEU A 258 10.25 23.91 -7.60
CA LEU A 258 10.48 22.53 -8.03
C LEU A 258 9.23 21.82 -8.57
N LEU A 259 8.03 22.20 -8.14
CA LEU A 259 6.78 21.66 -8.66
C LEU A 259 6.24 22.48 -9.84
N ALA A 260 6.40 23.81 -9.80
CA ALA A 260 5.94 24.71 -10.86
C ALA A 260 6.52 24.33 -12.24
N GLU A 261 7.77 23.86 -12.28
CA GLU A 261 8.45 23.42 -13.50
C GLU A 261 7.72 22.32 -14.28
N VAL A 262 6.98 21.45 -13.57
CA VAL A 262 6.36 20.24 -14.13
C VAL A 262 4.83 20.28 -14.10
N LEU A 263 4.26 21.33 -13.55
CA LEU A 263 2.81 21.49 -13.50
C LEU A 263 2.32 22.29 -14.71
N PRO A 264 1.16 21.95 -15.28
CA PRO A 264 0.57 22.71 -16.37
C PRO A 264 0.29 24.16 -15.91
N GLY A 265 0.51 25.11 -16.82
CA GLY A 265 0.23 26.53 -16.58
C GLY A 265 -1.27 26.80 -16.32
N ASN A 266 -1.59 28.00 -15.81
CA ASN A 266 -2.96 28.38 -15.48
C ASN A 266 -3.93 28.38 -16.69
N ALA A 267 -3.41 28.55 -17.90
CA ALA A 267 -4.22 28.54 -19.13
C ALA A 267 -4.74 27.14 -19.54
N GLY A 268 -4.23 26.06 -18.93
CA GLY A 268 -4.60 24.69 -19.29
C GLY A 268 -5.86 24.13 -18.61
N TYR A 269 -6.33 24.75 -17.53
CA TYR A 269 -7.50 24.29 -16.77
C TYR A 269 -8.55 25.37 -16.61
N GLY A 270 -9.79 25.09 -16.97
CA GLY A 270 -10.94 25.95 -16.68
C GLY A 270 -11.31 26.96 -17.76
N GLN A 271 -10.57 27.07 -18.86
CA GLN A 271 -10.99 27.85 -20.04
C GLN A 271 -11.42 26.93 -21.19
N GLY A 272 -12.38 26.05 -20.93
CA GLY A 272 -13.22 25.44 -21.96
C GLY A 272 -12.76 24.12 -22.59
N ALA A 273 -11.52 23.62 -22.40
CA ALA A 273 -11.05 22.43 -23.14
C ALA A 273 -10.70 21.19 -22.30
N VAL A 274 -10.29 21.32 -21.02
CA VAL A 274 -9.94 20.17 -20.20
C VAL A 274 -10.63 20.23 -18.84
N PRO A 275 -11.45 19.24 -18.48
CA PRO A 275 -12.05 19.17 -17.16
C PRO A 275 -10.97 19.12 -16.06
N VAL A 276 -11.16 19.87 -15.00
CA VAL A 276 -10.26 19.81 -13.83
C VAL A 276 -10.44 18.45 -13.15
N PRO A 277 -9.38 17.63 -13.02
CA PRO A 277 -9.50 16.33 -12.39
C PRO A 277 -9.89 16.44 -10.90
N PRO A 278 -10.60 15.45 -10.35
CA PRO A 278 -10.97 15.45 -8.94
C PRO A 278 -9.75 15.25 -8.03
N VAL A 279 -9.80 15.86 -6.84
CA VAL A 279 -8.86 15.60 -5.74
C VAL A 279 -9.40 14.47 -4.88
N PHE A 280 -8.56 13.46 -4.64
CA PHE A 280 -8.88 12.34 -3.77
C PHE A 280 -8.16 12.47 -2.44
N GLY A 281 -8.92 12.35 -1.34
CA GLY A 281 -8.37 12.35 0.02
C GLY A 281 -8.36 10.94 0.61
N ARG A 282 -7.22 10.52 1.21
CA ARG A 282 -7.09 9.20 1.83
C ARG A 282 -6.25 9.27 3.11
N PRO A 283 -6.60 8.48 4.15
CA PRO A 283 -5.70 8.27 5.28
C PRO A 283 -4.34 7.72 4.80
N ALA A 284 -3.26 8.30 5.28
CA ALA A 284 -1.90 7.99 4.87
C ALA A 284 -0.94 7.73 6.05
N GLY A 285 -1.36 8.03 7.28
CA GLY A 285 -0.53 7.88 8.48
C GLY A 285 -0.06 6.44 8.73
N SER A 286 1.03 6.32 9.45
CA SER A 286 1.59 5.04 9.89
C SER A 286 0.63 4.33 10.84
N ALA A 287 0.58 3.01 10.72
CA ALA A 287 -0.16 2.20 11.67
C ALA A 287 0.41 0.77 11.74
N THR A 288 0.45 0.19 12.91
CA THR A 288 0.83 -1.21 13.12
C THR A 288 -0.26 -1.97 13.86
N LEU A 289 -0.39 -3.24 13.52
CA LEU A 289 -1.23 -4.16 14.28
C LEU A 289 -0.55 -4.47 15.63
N ASP A 290 -1.35 -4.80 16.65
CA ASP A 290 -0.81 -5.36 17.91
C ASP A 290 -0.16 -6.72 17.60
N LEU A 291 1.17 -6.70 17.48
CA LEU A 291 1.96 -7.86 17.09
C LEU A 291 1.99 -8.92 18.21
N VAL A 292 1.88 -8.50 19.48
CA VAL A 292 1.85 -9.42 20.63
C VAL A 292 0.53 -10.20 20.62
N ALA A 293 -0.58 -9.49 20.49
CA ALA A 293 -1.89 -10.14 20.38
C ALA A 293 -2.03 -10.99 19.11
N LEU A 294 -1.42 -10.58 17.99
CA LEU A 294 -1.37 -11.35 16.76
C LEU A 294 -0.67 -12.71 16.96
N GLN A 295 0.41 -12.75 17.72
CA GLN A 295 1.17 -13.98 18.00
C GLN A 295 0.33 -15.05 18.71
N ALA A 296 -0.66 -14.64 19.50
CA ALA A 296 -1.51 -15.56 20.24
C ALA A 296 -2.59 -16.27 19.38
N ILE A 297 -2.74 -15.88 18.11
CA ILE A 297 -3.79 -16.41 17.23
C ILE A 297 -3.20 -17.39 16.22
N ASP A 298 -3.26 -18.67 16.55
CA ASP A 298 -2.73 -19.72 15.70
C ASP A 298 -3.40 -19.79 14.32
N GLY A 299 -2.58 -19.96 13.26
CA GLY A 299 -3.03 -20.07 11.86
C GLY A 299 -3.58 -18.75 11.29
N PHE A 300 -3.38 -17.59 11.95
CA PHE A 300 -3.75 -16.29 11.45
C PHE A 300 -2.51 -15.42 11.19
N TYR A 301 -2.42 -14.84 9.99
CA TYR A 301 -1.34 -13.94 9.59
C TYR A 301 -1.91 -12.65 9.03
N ALA A 302 -1.12 -11.57 9.10
CA ALA A 302 -1.41 -10.31 8.41
C ALA A 302 -0.22 -9.90 7.54
N VAL A 303 -0.48 -9.37 6.34
CA VAL A 303 0.56 -9.00 5.36
C VAL A 303 0.34 -7.60 4.79
N GLY A 304 1.42 -6.96 4.36
CA GLY A 304 1.40 -5.61 3.82
C GLY A 304 0.79 -4.61 4.80
N ASP A 305 0.01 -3.67 4.29
CA ASP A 305 -0.62 -2.62 5.10
C ASP A 305 -1.61 -3.17 6.15
N ALA A 306 -2.03 -4.42 6.06
CA ALA A 306 -2.87 -5.03 7.11
C ALA A 306 -2.05 -5.32 8.38
N ALA A 307 -0.77 -5.65 8.25
CA ALA A 307 0.17 -5.80 9.36
C ALA A 307 0.77 -4.44 9.77
N ILE A 308 1.45 -3.79 8.84
CA ILE A 308 2.13 -2.50 9.05
C ILE A 308 1.87 -1.61 7.83
N ALA A 309 1.22 -0.48 8.06
CA ALA A 309 1.06 0.57 7.05
C ALA A 309 2.08 1.67 7.29
N PHE A 310 2.89 1.97 6.30
CA PHE A 310 3.91 3.00 6.37
C PHE A 310 3.38 4.38 5.95
N ASP A 311 4.01 5.42 6.48
CA ASP A 311 3.91 6.77 5.94
C ASP A 311 4.45 6.78 4.50
N PRO A 312 3.77 7.43 3.54
CA PRO A 312 4.21 7.47 2.15
C PRO A 312 5.60 8.06 1.92
N ILE A 313 6.09 8.90 2.86
CA ILE A 313 7.44 9.48 2.77
C ILE A 313 8.53 8.41 2.72
N ALA A 314 8.30 7.26 3.34
CA ALA A 314 9.23 6.14 3.32
C ALA A 314 9.31 5.45 1.95
N SER A 315 8.34 5.64 1.06
CA SER A 315 8.23 4.97 -0.25
C SER A 315 8.36 3.44 -0.20
N GLN A 316 8.03 2.81 0.95
CA GLN A 316 8.27 1.38 1.20
C GLN A 316 7.01 0.50 1.18
N GLY A 317 5.81 1.08 1.07
CA GLY A 317 4.56 0.32 1.21
C GLY A 317 4.44 -0.87 0.24
N LEU A 318 4.79 -0.67 -1.03
CA LEU A 318 4.76 -1.76 -2.04
C LEU A 318 5.86 -2.80 -1.81
N PHE A 319 7.08 -2.34 -1.51
CA PHE A 319 8.17 -3.26 -1.20
C PHE A 319 7.83 -4.12 0.02
N HIS A 320 7.30 -3.51 1.08
CA HIS A 320 6.85 -4.22 2.27
C HIS A 320 5.72 -5.22 1.96
N ALA A 321 4.78 -4.84 1.09
CA ALA A 321 3.71 -5.77 0.67
C ALA A 321 4.28 -7.05 0.04
N LEU A 322 5.30 -6.92 -0.81
CA LEU A 322 5.98 -8.05 -1.43
C LEU A 322 6.87 -8.83 -0.42
N ALA A 323 7.64 -8.11 0.39
CA ALA A 323 8.55 -8.73 1.35
C ALA A 323 7.80 -9.50 2.44
N SER A 324 6.73 -8.91 3.01
CA SER A 324 5.89 -9.59 4.00
C SER A 324 5.15 -10.79 3.41
N ALA A 325 4.76 -10.75 2.13
CA ALA A 325 4.19 -11.90 1.44
C ALA A 325 5.20 -13.07 1.35
N GLU A 326 6.46 -12.80 0.99
CA GLU A 326 7.53 -13.82 0.94
C GLU A 326 7.80 -14.40 2.33
N ALA A 327 7.98 -13.55 3.35
CA ALA A 327 8.23 -14.00 4.72
C ALA A 327 7.08 -14.86 5.27
N THR A 328 5.84 -14.44 5.02
CA THR A 328 4.65 -15.20 5.45
C THR A 328 4.53 -16.52 4.69
N ALA A 329 4.85 -16.58 3.40
CA ALA A 329 4.85 -17.84 2.65
C ALA A 329 5.85 -18.84 3.23
N GLN A 330 7.05 -18.38 3.61
CA GLN A 330 8.05 -19.22 4.29
C GLN A 330 7.55 -19.71 5.66
N ALA A 331 6.85 -18.87 6.41
CA ALA A 331 6.26 -19.26 7.69
C ALA A 331 5.18 -20.33 7.50
N ILE A 332 4.33 -20.19 6.49
CA ILE A 332 3.31 -21.19 6.14
C ILE A 332 3.96 -22.51 5.70
N ASP A 333 5.01 -22.48 4.88
CA ASP A 333 5.78 -23.67 4.50
C ASP A 333 6.30 -24.42 5.75
N ARG A 334 6.83 -23.70 6.73
CA ARG A 334 7.29 -24.27 8.02
C ARG A 334 6.13 -24.84 8.84
N GLN A 335 5.00 -24.13 8.91
CA GLN A 335 3.81 -24.57 9.63
C GLN A 335 3.29 -25.92 9.08
N PHE A 336 3.14 -26.05 7.76
CA PHE A 336 2.69 -27.27 7.13
C PHE A 336 3.74 -28.40 7.17
N SER A 337 5.02 -28.07 7.39
CA SER A 337 6.08 -29.06 7.63
C SER A 337 6.17 -29.50 9.10
N GLY A 338 5.27 -29.05 9.96
CA GLY A 338 5.23 -29.43 11.39
C GLY A 338 6.33 -28.79 12.25
N LEU A 339 7.00 -27.74 11.77
CA LEU A 339 8.00 -27.00 12.55
C LEU A 339 7.32 -26.10 13.59
N ALA A 340 7.88 -26.09 14.80
CA ALA A 340 7.31 -25.33 15.90
C ALA A 340 7.45 -23.81 15.68
N MET A 341 6.41 -23.06 16.07
CA MET A 341 6.36 -21.59 16.18
C MET A 341 6.77 -20.80 14.92
N PRO A 342 6.33 -21.14 13.71
CA PRO A 342 6.69 -20.41 12.50
C PRO A 342 6.21 -18.94 12.53
N GLN A 343 5.12 -18.68 13.23
CA GLN A 343 4.50 -17.36 13.34
C GLN A 343 5.34 -16.40 14.20
N ALA A 344 5.98 -16.89 15.27
CA ALA A 344 6.79 -16.05 16.15
C ALA A 344 7.97 -15.40 15.41
N ALA A 345 8.63 -16.13 14.50
CA ALA A 345 9.71 -15.61 13.68
C ALA A 345 9.24 -14.48 12.75
N THR A 346 8.07 -14.64 12.12
CA THR A 346 7.47 -13.62 11.24
C THR A 346 7.11 -12.36 12.03
N ILE A 347 6.60 -12.51 13.24
CA ILE A 347 6.25 -11.39 14.12
C ILE A 347 7.49 -10.65 14.60
N ALA A 348 8.55 -11.36 14.97
CA ALA A 348 9.82 -10.75 15.34
C ALA A 348 10.41 -9.93 14.17
N GLU A 349 10.35 -10.47 12.94
CA GLU A 349 10.76 -9.74 11.74
C GLU A 349 9.91 -8.48 11.50
N LEU A 350 8.59 -8.57 11.65
CA LEU A 350 7.70 -7.41 11.53
C LEU A 350 8.03 -6.34 12.56
N ALA A 351 8.31 -6.73 13.81
CA ALA A 351 8.68 -5.80 14.89
C ALA A 351 10.01 -5.09 14.58
N GLU A 352 11.01 -5.83 14.08
CA GLU A 352 12.30 -5.26 13.68
C GLU A 352 12.15 -4.29 12.49
N VAL A 353 11.38 -4.68 11.47
CA VAL A 353 11.08 -3.82 10.31
C VAL A 353 10.40 -2.52 10.76
N TYR A 354 9.43 -2.61 11.67
CA TYR A 354 8.74 -1.43 12.20
C TYR A 354 9.68 -0.53 13.02
N GLY A 355 10.52 -1.10 13.85
CA GLY A 355 11.51 -0.34 14.63
C GLY A 355 12.50 0.42 13.76
N ARG A 356 13.08 -0.23 12.75
CA ARG A 356 13.95 0.41 11.75
C ARG A 356 13.23 1.51 10.97
N TYR A 357 12.01 1.24 10.55
CA TYR A 357 11.18 2.22 9.86
C TYR A 357 10.94 3.47 10.73
N ARG A 358 10.56 3.31 11.99
CA ARG A 358 10.35 4.45 12.90
C ARG A 358 11.58 5.33 13.05
N SER A 359 12.76 4.72 13.19
CA SER A 359 14.03 5.46 13.26
C SER A 359 14.31 6.28 12.00
N HIS A 360 14.11 5.69 10.82
CA HIS A 360 14.27 6.40 9.55
C HIS A 360 13.21 7.50 9.36
N LEU A 361 11.97 7.23 9.76
CA LEU A 361 10.89 8.23 9.70
C LEU A 361 11.21 9.45 10.55
N HIS A 362 11.71 9.24 11.78
CA HIS A 362 12.15 10.31 12.66
C HIS A 362 13.26 11.16 12.00
N ALA A 363 14.30 10.53 11.49
CA ALA A 363 15.39 11.23 10.81
C ALA A 363 14.89 12.05 9.62
N THR A 364 13.93 11.51 8.85
CA THR A 364 13.33 12.21 7.69
C THR A 364 12.55 13.44 8.13
N TYR A 365 11.65 13.31 9.12
CA TYR A 365 10.85 14.43 9.60
C TYR A 365 11.68 15.47 10.39
N ALA A 366 12.84 15.09 10.93
CA ALA A 366 13.78 16.02 11.56
C ALA A 366 14.58 16.88 10.56
N GLY A 367 14.53 16.57 9.26
CA GLY A 367 15.25 17.32 8.23
C GLY A 367 14.81 18.77 8.10
N PRO A 368 13.53 19.08 7.84
CA PRO A 368 13.07 20.44 7.52
C PRO A 368 13.07 21.39 8.73
N ARG A 369 14.24 21.71 9.27
CA ARG A 369 14.45 22.52 10.48
C ARG A 369 13.76 23.87 10.43
N ARG A 370 13.64 24.46 9.23
CA ARG A 370 12.97 25.76 9.01
C ARG A 370 11.48 25.75 9.37
N PHE A 371 10.88 24.56 9.50
CA PHE A 371 9.46 24.38 9.80
C PHE A 371 9.18 23.78 11.19
N TRP A 372 10.19 23.50 12.00
CA TRP A 372 10.01 22.79 13.29
C TRP A 372 9.02 23.46 14.24
N SER A 373 8.87 24.79 14.19
CA SER A 373 7.90 25.53 14.99
C SER A 373 6.45 25.37 14.50
N ASN A 374 6.24 24.83 13.28
CA ASN A 374 4.91 24.67 12.74
C ASN A 374 4.25 23.38 13.26
N PRO A 375 2.94 23.41 13.53
CA PRO A 375 2.23 22.30 14.20
C PRO A 375 2.39 20.93 13.55
N PHE A 376 2.41 20.87 12.21
CA PHE A 376 2.61 19.63 11.48
C PHE A 376 3.93 18.93 11.82
N TRP A 377 5.03 19.68 11.80
CA TRP A 377 6.38 19.20 12.06
C TRP A 377 6.62 18.94 13.54
N ALA A 378 6.20 19.87 14.41
CA ALA A 378 6.35 19.78 15.85
C ALA A 378 5.69 18.49 16.42
N ARG A 379 4.47 18.17 15.98
CA ARG A 379 3.79 16.93 16.41
C ARG A 379 4.55 15.66 16.03
N ARG A 380 5.09 15.60 14.80
CA ARG A 380 5.84 14.42 14.33
C ARG A 380 7.16 14.25 15.04
N LEU A 381 7.85 15.33 15.31
CA LEU A 381 9.08 15.29 16.12
C LEU A 381 8.81 14.78 17.54
N ALA A 382 7.74 15.25 18.18
CA ALA A 382 7.36 14.81 19.52
C ALA A 382 6.90 13.35 19.57
N ALA A 383 6.05 12.91 18.62
CA ALA A 383 5.52 11.55 18.56
C ALA A 383 6.57 10.48 18.22
N LEU A 384 7.66 10.85 17.56
CA LEU A 384 8.72 9.93 17.19
C LEU A 384 9.87 9.88 18.21
N ALA A 385 9.88 10.81 19.16
CA ALA A 385 10.83 10.85 20.29
C ALA A 385 10.37 10.00 21.49
N SER A 386 9.10 9.61 21.53
CA SER A 386 8.47 8.72 22.53
C SER A 386 8.49 7.26 22.05
#